data_57b5308819afd94a43fe713a8425f08b
#
_entry.id   57b5308819afd94a43fe713a8425f08b
#
_cell.length_a   1.000
_cell.length_b   1.000
_cell.length_c   1.000
_cell.angle_alpha   90.00
_cell.angle_beta   90.00
_cell.angle_gamma   90.00
#
_symmetry.space_group_name_H-M   'P 1'
#
loop_
_entity.id
_entity.type
_entity.pdbx_description
1 polymer ?
#
loop_
_entity_poly.entity_id
_entity_poly.type
_entity_poly.pdbx_seq_one_letter_code
_entity_poly.pdbx_strand_id
1 'polypeptide(L)'
;MSKLPSNLLEQYRDEGYIGAVDVMSPESALKIRQKLEAFEATQGGALHANQRSRAFLLFKWLDELIHNPAVLDPIESLIGPNIMCWGTIFWIKEAGSKSFVDWHQDNTYWGLSSRRVVTAWFAISDASEQAGCMSVIPRTHVGTTLEHEDTYDENNMLTRGQRIVNLDTAQAVSMPLRAGQMSLHNYCLAHGSGPNLSDDRRIGVSMHFMPPDTQQQVVEWDCGALVRGEDTHGHFSHTPRPQFDMDPECVAFHAKASGALRDVLYAGAKEKLGRL
;
A
#
# COMPACT_ATOMS: atom_id res chain seq x y z
N MET A 1 -17.09 9.49 -15.09
CA MET A 1 -16.64 9.38 -13.69
C MET A 1 -17.59 8.45 -12.97
N SER A 2 -17.18 7.23 -12.70
CA SER A 2 -18.07 6.25 -12.06
C SER A 2 -17.77 6.20 -10.56
N LYS A 3 -18.63 6.87 -9.78
CA LYS A 3 -18.68 6.61 -8.32
C LYS A 3 -18.91 5.12 -8.11
N LEU A 4 -18.41 4.61 -7.00
CA LEU A 4 -18.68 3.24 -6.60
C LEU A 4 -20.19 2.99 -6.53
N PRO A 5 -20.68 1.86 -7.05
CA PRO A 5 -22.08 1.43 -6.84
C PRO A 5 -22.40 1.33 -5.35
N SER A 6 -23.64 1.60 -4.97
CA SER A 6 -24.08 1.61 -3.55
C SER A 6 -23.84 0.29 -2.84
N ASN A 7 -24.00 -0.84 -3.52
CA ASN A 7 -23.69 -2.15 -2.94
C ASN A 7 -22.20 -2.35 -2.58
N LEU A 8 -21.27 -1.75 -3.35
CA LEU A 8 -19.85 -1.80 -3.01
C LEU A 8 -19.50 -0.84 -1.85
N LEU A 9 -20.19 0.32 -1.77
CA LEU A 9 -20.07 1.21 -0.61
C LEU A 9 -20.54 0.53 0.68
N GLU A 10 -21.67 -0.17 0.62
CA GLU A 10 -22.20 -0.97 1.72
C GLU A 10 -21.24 -2.10 2.08
N GLN A 11 -20.72 -2.83 1.11
CA GLN A 11 -19.74 -3.89 1.32
C GLN A 11 -18.49 -3.34 2.04
N TYR A 12 -17.94 -2.20 1.58
CA TYR A 12 -16.77 -1.60 2.22
C TYR A 12 -17.06 -1.17 3.66
N ARG A 13 -18.22 -0.56 3.89
CA ARG A 13 -18.64 -0.14 5.25
C ARG A 13 -18.81 -1.32 6.19
N ASP A 14 -19.45 -2.40 5.72
CA ASP A 14 -19.87 -3.52 6.57
C ASP A 14 -18.75 -4.57 6.69
N GLU A 15 -18.01 -4.85 5.61
CA GLU A 15 -16.98 -5.89 5.56
C GLU A 15 -15.55 -5.35 5.60
N GLY A 16 -15.33 -4.06 5.29
CA GLY A 16 -14.03 -3.39 5.33
C GLY A 16 -13.20 -3.49 4.06
N TYR A 17 -13.72 -4.09 2.98
CA TYR A 17 -13.00 -4.25 1.73
C TYR A 17 -13.90 -4.23 0.51
N ILE A 18 -13.30 -3.98 -0.65
CA ILE A 18 -13.86 -4.19 -1.99
C ILE A 18 -12.88 -5.07 -2.77
N GLY A 19 -13.38 -6.06 -3.48
CA GLY A 19 -12.60 -6.94 -4.36
C GLY A 19 -12.08 -6.22 -5.60
N ALA A 20 -11.99 -6.94 -6.71
CA ALA A 20 -11.39 -6.42 -7.94
C ALA A 20 -12.15 -5.23 -8.53
N VAL A 21 -11.43 -4.11 -8.72
CA VAL A 21 -11.86 -2.92 -9.43
C VAL A 21 -10.91 -2.71 -10.61
N ASP A 22 -11.43 -2.55 -11.82
CA ASP A 22 -10.61 -2.33 -13.00
C ASP A 22 -10.04 -0.90 -13.01
N VAL A 23 -8.72 -0.77 -13.16
CA VAL A 23 -8.00 0.50 -13.26
C VAL A 23 -7.50 0.73 -14.68
N MET A 24 -6.92 -0.31 -15.29
CA MET A 24 -6.39 -0.27 -16.65
C MET A 24 -6.40 -1.66 -17.27
N SER A 25 -6.14 -1.73 -18.58
CA SER A 25 -6.02 -3.02 -19.26
C SER A 25 -4.77 -3.79 -18.83
N PRO A 26 -4.77 -5.13 -18.92
CA PRO A 26 -3.60 -5.95 -18.65
C PRO A 26 -2.37 -5.54 -19.48
N GLU A 27 -2.56 -5.10 -20.73
CA GLU A 27 -1.48 -4.62 -21.59
C GLU A 27 -0.87 -3.32 -21.07
N SER A 28 -1.69 -2.45 -20.45
CA SER A 28 -1.18 -1.22 -19.81
C SER A 28 -0.41 -1.54 -18.54
N ALA A 29 -0.88 -2.48 -17.74
CA ALA A 29 -0.17 -2.97 -16.55
C ALA A 29 1.16 -3.65 -16.94
N LEU A 30 1.18 -4.42 -18.03
CA LEU A 30 2.42 -5.01 -18.56
C LEU A 30 3.46 -3.94 -18.94
N LYS A 31 3.05 -2.81 -19.50
CA LYS A 31 3.97 -1.70 -19.78
C LYS A 31 4.56 -1.10 -18.50
N ILE A 32 3.78 -1.05 -17.42
CA ILE A 32 4.28 -0.62 -16.10
C ILE A 32 5.30 -1.65 -15.56
N ARG A 33 4.99 -2.94 -15.65
CA ARG A 33 5.92 -4.02 -15.28
C ARG A 33 7.25 -3.89 -16.05
N GLN A 34 7.19 -3.70 -17.36
CA GLN A 34 8.38 -3.54 -18.21
C GLN A 34 9.23 -2.34 -17.79
N LYS A 35 8.61 -1.21 -17.43
CA LYS A 35 9.36 -0.03 -16.92
C LYS A 35 10.08 -0.35 -15.61
N LEU A 36 9.41 -1.04 -14.68
CA LEU A 36 10.02 -1.45 -13.41
C LEU A 36 11.20 -2.41 -13.66
N GLU A 37 11.00 -3.44 -14.46
CA GLU A 37 12.01 -4.45 -14.74
C GLU A 37 13.20 -3.86 -15.56
N ALA A 38 12.94 -2.90 -16.44
CA ALA A 38 14.00 -2.15 -17.12
C ALA A 38 14.83 -1.31 -16.15
N PHE A 39 14.18 -0.65 -15.17
CA PHE A 39 14.90 0.07 -14.12
C PHE A 39 15.75 -0.87 -13.25
N GLU A 40 15.21 -2.00 -12.83
CA GLU A 40 15.94 -3.04 -12.08
C GLU A 40 17.17 -3.54 -12.88
N ALA A 41 17.02 -3.72 -14.18
CA ALA A 41 18.13 -4.11 -15.07
C ALA A 41 19.22 -3.04 -15.12
N THR A 42 18.88 -1.74 -15.16
CA THR A 42 19.87 -0.65 -15.19
C THR A 42 20.69 -0.55 -13.92
N GLN A 43 20.12 -0.91 -12.77
CA GLN A 43 20.83 -0.92 -11.48
C GLN A 43 21.47 -2.27 -11.14
N GLY A 44 21.29 -3.28 -11.99
CA GLY A 44 21.91 -4.61 -11.83
C GLY A 44 21.21 -5.52 -10.84
N GLY A 45 19.94 -5.27 -10.49
CA GLY A 45 19.19 -6.11 -9.58
C GLY A 45 17.85 -5.52 -9.13
N ALA A 46 17.14 -6.24 -8.27
CA ALA A 46 15.84 -5.85 -7.74
C ALA A 46 15.89 -4.50 -7.02
N LEU A 47 14.71 -3.87 -6.84
CA LEU A 47 14.59 -2.64 -6.06
C LEU A 47 15.24 -2.79 -4.68
N HIS A 48 16.11 -1.84 -4.33
CA HIS A 48 16.62 -1.73 -2.97
C HIS A 48 15.49 -1.48 -1.98
N ALA A 49 15.69 -1.85 -0.71
CA ALA A 49 14.66 -1.73 0.33
C ALA A 49 14.06 -0.32 0.40
N ASN A 50 14.89 0.71 0.42
CA ASN A 50 14.47 2.11 0.46
C ASN A 50 13.73 2.60 -0.79
N GLN A 51 13.88 1.94 -1.95
CA GLN A 51 13.17 2.28 -3.19
C GLN A 51 11.74 1.71 -3.23
N ARG A 52 11.39 0.80 -2.31
CA ARG A 52 10.08 0.17 -2.30
C ARG A 52 9.01 1.04 -1.66
N SER A 53 9.39 1.91 -0.73
CA SER A 53 8.46 2.79 0.01
C SER A 53 8.43 4.18 -0.59
N ARG A 54 7.24 4.82 -0.62
CA ARG A 54 7.04 6.16 -1.19
C ARG A 54 7.60 6.29 -2.61
N ALA A 55 7.56 5.20 -3.36
CA ALA A 55 8.18 5.06 -4.67
C ALA A 55 7.55 5.96 -5.75
N PHE A 56 6.38 6.55 -5.50
CA PHE A 56 5.78 7.57 -6.36
C PHE A 56 6.66 8.83 -6.47
N LEU A 57 7.59 9.05 -5.53
CA LEU A 57 8.61 10.10 -5.62
C LEU A 57 9.77 9.73 -6.56
N LEU A 58 9.98 8.45 -6.81
CA LEU A 58 11.08 7.95 -7.63
C LEU A 58 10.67 7.67 -9.06
N PHE A 59 9.40 7.24 -9.25
CA PHE A 59 8.89 6.82 -10.55
C PHE A 59 7.71 7.67 -10.99
N LYS A 60 7.90 8.41 -12.09
CA LYS A 60 6.86 9.27 -12.66
C LYS A 60 5.58 8.49 -12.98
N TRP A 61 5.70 7.28 -13.53
CA TRP A 61 4.54 6.45 -13.84
C TRP A 61 3.74 6.04 -12.61
N LEU A 62 4.39 5.95 -11.42
CA LEU A 62 3.69 5.65 -10.18
C LEU A 62 3.04 6.92 -9.58
N ASP A 63 3.67 8.09 -9.74
CA ASP A 63 3.02 9.38 -9.47
C ASP A 63 1.77 9.56 -10.37
N GLU A 64 1.88 9.24 -11.65
CA GLU A 64 0.73 9.26 -12.57
C GLU A 64 -0.37 8.27 -12.12
N LEU A 65 -0.02 7.10 -11.57
CA LEU A 65 -0.98 6.11 -11.09
C LEU A 65 -1.74 6.60 -9.85
N ILE A 66 -1.06 7.20 -8.86
CA ILE A 66 -1.75 7.75 -7.67
C ILE A 66 -2.66 8.94 -7.99
N HIS A 67 -2.48 9.59 -9.15
CA HIS A 67 -3.33 10.67 -9.66
C HIS A 67 -4.37 10.18 -10.68
N ASN A 68 -4.40 8.88 -11.01
CA ASN A 68 -5.29 8.33 -12.02
C ASN A 68 -6.75 8.41 -11.56
N PRO A 69 -7.67 9.00 -12.34
CA PRO A 69 -9.10 9.03 -12.00
C PRO A 69 -9.71 7.66 -11.75
N ALA A 70 -9.26 6.60 -12.44
CA ALA A 70 -9.76 5.24 -12.20
C ALA A 70 -9.38 4.69 -10.81
N VAL A 71 -8.32 5.23 -10.18
CA VAL A 71 -7.96 4.97 -8.78
C VAL A 71 -8.72 5.91 -7.86
N LEU A 72 -8.75 7.21 -8.17
CA LEU A 72 -9.24 8.24 -7.26
C LEU A 72 -10.78 8.30 -7.16
N ASP A 73 -11.53 7.98 -8.21
CA ASP A 73 -12.99 8.03 -8.17
C ASP A 73 -13.59 7.03 -7.15
N PRO A 74 -13.13 5.76 -7.08
CA PRO A 74 -13.49 4.85 -6.00
C PRO A 74 -13.10 5.37 -4.60
N ILE A 75 -11.89 5.91 -4.46
CA ILE A 75 -11.40 6.45 -3.18
C ILE A 75 -12.25 7.66 -2.73
N GLU A 76 -12.56 8.59 -3.64
CA GLU A 76 -13.45 9.73 -3.34
C GLU A 76 -14.81 9.28 -2.80
N SER A 77 -15.35 8.18 -3.34
CA SER A 77 -16.62 7.63 -2.88
C SER A 77 -16.57 7.14 -1.43
N LEU A 78 -15.37 6.79 -0.92
CA LEU A 78 -15.16 6.25 0.43
C LEU A 78 -14.77 7.31 1.45
N ILE A 79 -13.92 8.28 1.08
CA ILE A 79 -13.35 9.24 2.04
C ILE A 79 -13.64 10.71 1.72
N GLY A 80 -14.35 10.98 0.63
CA GLY A 80 -14.73 12.34 0.22
C GLY A 80 -13.76 12.98 -0.80
N PRO A 81 -14.03 14.24 -1.21
CA PRO A 81 -13.42 14.84 -2.39
C PRO A 81 -11.97 15.33 -2.17
N ASN A 82 -11.54 15.47 -0.93
CA ASN A 82 -10.20 15.92 -0.60
C ASN A 82 -9.35 14.71 -0.23
N ILE A 83 -8.36 14.39 -1.06
CA ILE A 83 -7.60 13.13 -0.97
C ILE A 83 -6.12 13.41 -0.98
N MET A 84 -5.44 12.88 0.03
CA MET A 84 -4.00 12.83 0.13
C MET A 84 -3.50 11.39 0.01
N CYS A 85 -2.46 11.15 -0.80
CA CYS A 85 -1.73 9.89 -0.79
C CYS A 85 -0.57 10.01 0.19
N TRP A 86 -0.63 9.29 1.30
CA TRP A 86 0.40 9.26 2.32
C TRP A 86 1.65 8.51 1.88
N GLY A 87 1.47 7.44 1.12
CA GLY A 87 2.59 6.64 0.66
C GLY A 87 2.22 5.53 -0.30
N THR A 88 3.24 4.92 -0.88
CA THR A 88 3.14 3.72 -1.70
C THR A 88 4.17 2.71 -1.24
N ILE A 89 3.87 1.40 -1.33
CA ILE A 89 4.83 0.34 -1.01
C ILE A 89 4.75 -0.75 -2.08
N PHE A 90 5.90 -1.10 -2.66
CA PHE A 90 6.01 -2.26 -3.53
C PHE A 90 6.02 -3.56 -2.74
N TRP A 91 5.17 -4.47 -3.14
CA TRP A 91 5.07 -5.83 -2.64
C TRP A 91 5.45 -6.79 -3.77
N ILE A 92 6.72 -7.18 -3.84
CA ILE A 92 7.24 -8.05 -4.88
C ILE A 92 7.63 -9.38 -4.27
N LYS A 93 7.05 -10.45 -4.78
CA LYS A 93 7.41 -11.84 -4.42
C LYS A 93 7.92 -12.53 -5.68
N GLU A 94 9.19 -12.94 -5.68
CA GLU A 94 9.77 -13.68 -6.79
C GLU A 94 9.08 -15.04 -6.97
N ALA A 95 9.19 -15.64 -8.15
CA ALA A 95 8.67 -16.97 -8.42
C ALA A 95 9.22 -17.99 -7.41
N GLY A 96 8.36 -18.80 -6.81
CA GLY A 96 8.73 -19.80 -5.80
C GLY A 96 9.27 -19.21 -4.49
N SER A 97 9.10 -17.90 -4.24
CA SER A 97 9.58 -17.24 -3.04
C SER A 97 8.84 -17.70 -1.79
N LYS A 98 9.58 -17.92 -0.70
CA LYS A 98 9.01 -18.19 0.63
C LYS A 98 8.50 -16.94 1.33
N SER A 99 8.70 -15.75 0.77
CA SER A 99 8.30 -14.48 1.38
C SER A 99 6.78 -14.38 1.52
N PHE A 100 6.34 -13.99 2.69
CA PHE A 100 4.93 -13.81 3.02
C PHE A 100 4.72 -12.46 3.72
N VAL A 101 3.47 -12.06 3.88
CA VAL A 101 3.05 -10.95 4.75
C VAL A 101 2.11 -11.55 5.77
N ASP A 102 2.51 -11.56 7.04
CA ASP A 102 1.69 -12.12 8.10
C ASP A 102 0.44 -11.28 8.34
N TRP A 103 -0.54 -11.85 9.00
CA TRP A 103 -1.78 -11.18 9.35
C TRP A 103 -1.55 -9.97 10.25
N HIS A 104 -1.93 -8.80 9.81
CA HIS A 104 -1.72 -7.54 10.51
C HIS A 104 -2.83 -6.54 10.22
N GLN A 105 -2.88 -5.47 11.01
CA GLN A 105 -3.66 -4.27 10.78
C GLN A 105 -2.68 -3.10 10.66
N ASP A 106 -2.76 -2.33 9.59
CA ASP A 106 -1.86 -1.21 9.30
C ASP A 106 -1.91 -0.11 10.38
N ASN A 107 -3.10 0.13 10.94
CA ASN A 107 -3.33 1.18 11.93
C ASN A 107 -2.52 1.02 13.22
N THR A 108 -2.01 -0.17 13.49
CA THR A 108 -1.14 -0.43 14.65
C THR A 108 0.20 0.29 14.54
N TYR A 109 0.67 0.55 13.30
CA TYR A 109 2.07 0.94 13.04
C TYR A 109 2.23 2.29 12.35
N TRP A 110 1.15 2.86 11.78
CA TRP A 110 1.30 4.07 10.94
C TRP A 110 1.12 5.39 11.70
N GLY A 111 0.55 5.34 12.91
CA GLY A 111 0.36 6.53 13.74
C GLY A 111 -0.55 7.60 13.13
N LEU A 112 -1.46 7.23 12.23
CA LEU A 112 -2.41 8.14 11.62
C LEU A 112 -3.67 8.27 12.49
N SER A 113 -4.12 9.50 12.75
CA SER A 113 -5.24 9.79 13.65
C SER A 113 -6.61 9.38 13.11
N SER A 114 -6.76 9.27 11.79
CA SER A 114 -8.03 8.98 11.13
C SER A 114 -8.21 7.49 10.87
N ARG A 115 -9.43 6.97 11.10
CA ARG A 115 -9.81 5.61 10.65
C ARG A 115 -10.31 5.58 9.19
N ARG A 116 -10.38 6.74 8.52
CA ARG A 116 -10.77 6.88 7.10
C ARG A 116 -9.59 6.71 6.14
N VAL A 117 -8.59 5.92 6.51
CA VAL A 117 -7.49 5.58 5.61
C VAL A 117 -7.88 4.37 4.77
N VAL A 118 -7.69 4.48 3.46
CA VAL A 118 -7.99 3.45 2.47
C VAL A 118 -6.70 3.02 1.81
N THR A 119 -6.42 1.73 1.83
CA THR A 119 -5.35 1.14 1.03
C THR A 119 -5.93 0.63 -0.29
N ALA A 120 -5.43 1.13 -1.41
CA ALA A 120 -5.64 0.56 -2.74
C ALA A 120 -4.43 -0.32 -3.09
N TRP A 121 -4.64 -1.62 -3.22
CA TRP A 121 -3.60 -2.55 -3.63
C TRP A 121 -3.75 -2.86 -5.11
N PHE A 122 -2.84 -2.34 -5.95
CA PHE A 122 -2.87 -2.46 -7.40
C PHE A 122 -1.96 -3.60 -7.88
N ALA A 123 -2.51 -4.48 -8.73
CA ALA A 123 -1.81 -5.60 -9.33
C ALA A 123 -1.09 -5.18 -10.63
N ILE A 124 0.24 -5.14 -10.61
CA ILE A 124 1.08 -4.90 -11.79
C ILE A 124 1.26 -6.21 -12.58
N SER A 125 1.33 -7.34 -11.89
CA SER A 125 1.23 -8.69 -12.46
C SER A 125 0.02 -9.40 -11.88
N ASP A 126 -0.36 -10.54 -12.42
CA ASP A 126 -1.42 -11.36 -11.84
C ASP A 126 -1.09 -11.75 -10.39
N ALA A 127 -2.05 -11.58 -9.52
CA ALA A 127 -1.99 -11.95 -8.11
C ALA A 127 -3.06 -13.01 -7.84
N SER A 128 -2.86 -14.22 -8.34
CA SER A 128 -3.70 -15.39 -8.08
C SER A 128 -3.47 -15.93 -6.66
N GLU A 129 -4.29 -16.85 -6.20
CA GLU A 129 -4.07 -17.57 -4.94
C GLU A 129 -2.72 -18.29 -4.93
N GLN A 130 -2.35 -18.93 -6.04
CA GLN A 130 -1.05 -19.59 -6.19
C GLN A 130 0.12 -18.59 -6.14
N ALA A 131 -0.07 -17.36 -6.66
CA ALA A 131 0.91 -16.29 -6.57
C ALA A 131 0.93 -15.61 -5.19
N GLY A 132 0.17 -16.09 -4.23
CA GLY A 132 0.08 -15.52 -2.88
C GLY A 132 -0.61 -14.17 -2.90
N CYS A 133 -1.83 -14.09 -3.45
CA CYS A 133 -2.66 -12.89 -3.36
C CYS A 133 -2.93 -12.49 -1.91
N MET A 134 -3.39 -11.28 -1.71
CA MET A 134 -3.83 -10.83 -0.39
C MET A 134 -5.08 -11.61 0.05
N SER A 135 -5.18 -11.86 1.35
CA SER A 135 -6.40 -12.31 2.01
C SER A 135 -6.77 -11.35 3.12
N VAL A 136 -8.06 -11.23 3.41
CA VAL A 136 -8.61 -10.35 4.45
C VAL A 136 -9.50 -11.15 5.39
N ILE A 137 -9.68 -10.65 6.61
CA ILE A 137 -10.72 -11.16 7.52
C ILE A 137 -11.79 -10.08 7.62
N PRO A 138 -12.98 -10.31 7.04
CA PRO A 138 -14.07 -9.34 7.03
C PRO A 138 -14.44 -8.84 8.44
N ARG A 139 -14.86 -7.59 8.54
CA ARG A 139 -15.38 -6.92 9.77
C ARG A 139 -14.34 -6.64 10.84
N THR A 140 -13.09 -7.08 10.71
CA THR A 140 -12.04 -6.81 11.70
C THR A 140 -11.61 -5.34 11.76
N HIS A 141 -12.05 -4.50 10.79
CA HIS A 141 -11.86 -3.05 10.82
C HIS A 141 -12.78 -2.33 11.81
N VAL A 142 -13.81 -3.02 12.32
CA VAL A 142 -14.76 -2.49 13.31
C VAL A 142 -14.27 -2.82 14.72
N GLY A 143 -14.38 -1.87 15.64
CA GLY A 143 -13.98 -2.09 17.03
C GLY A 143 -12.54 -1.68 17.34
N THR A 144 -11.95 -2.34 18.33
CA THR A 144 -10.57 -2.07 18.78
C THR A 144 -9.56 -2.77 17.88
N THR A 145 -8.37 -2.18 17.77
CA THR A 145 -7.23 -2.83 17.12
C THR A 145 -6.88 -4.13 17.84
N LEU A 146 -6.66 -5.19 17.09
CA LEU A 146 -6.29 -6.50 17.61
C LEU A 146 -4.87 -6.45 18.21
N GLU A 147 -4.57 -7.39 19.11
CA GLU A 147 -3.25 -7.51 19.70
C GLU A 147 -2.22 -7.97 18.66
N HIS A 148 -1.06 -7.30 18.60
CA HIS A 148 0.02 -7.61 17.69
C HIS A 148 1.31 -7.91 18.45
N GLU A 149 2.14 -8.75 17.86
CA GLU A 149 3.52 -8.98 18.31
C GLU A 149 4.51 -8.83 17.16
N ASP A 150 5.77 -8.50 17.48
CA ASP A 150 6.88 -8.44 16.52
C ASP A 150 7.62 -9.78 16.56
N THR A 151 7.66 -10.50 15.42
CA THR A 151 8.32 -11.81 15.32
C THR A 151 9.73 -11.72 14.76
N TYR A 152 10.04 -10.66 14.02
CA TYR A 152 11.30 -10.48 13.28
C TYR A 152 11.64 -11.62 12.31
N ASP A 153 10.64 -12.42 11.88
CA ASP A 153 10.83 -13.51 10.91
C ASP A 153 11.40 -12.97 9.60
N GLU A 154 12.47 -13.58 9.12
CA GLU A 154 13.22 -13.14 7.93
C GLU A 154 12.43 -13.24 6.62
N ASN A 155 11.46 -14.16 6.52
CA ASN A 155 10.61 -14.32 5.35
C ASN A 155 9.36 -13.42 5.39
N ASN A 156 9.03 -12.83 6.55
CA ASN A 156 7.93 -11.87 6.66
C ASN A 156 8.35 -10.51 6.09
N MET A 157 7.65 -10.03 5.09
CA MET A 157 7.98 -8.79 4.39
C MET A 157 7.69 -7.52 5.20
N LEU A 158 6.99 -7.63 6.32
CA LEU A 158 6.73 -6.49 7.23
C LEU A 158 8.01 -6.09 7.96
N THR A 159 8.17 -4.81 8.25
CA THR A 159 9.40 -4.21 8.83
C THR A 159 9.89 -4.87 10.10
N ARG A 160 8.98 -5.31 10.96
CA ARG A 160 9.26 -5.97 12.24
C ARG A 160 8.80 -7.43 12.26
N GLY A 161 8.32 -7.96 11.12
CA GLY A 161 7.69 -9.26 11.07
C GLY A 161 6.41 -9.34 11.91
N GLN A 162 5.63 -8.25 11.94
CA GLN A 162 4.43 -8.12 12.77
C GLN A 162 3.41 -9.20 12.46
N ARG A 163 2.69 -9.64 13.50
CA ARG A 163 1.51 -10.50 13.33
C ARG A 163 0.46 -10.26 14.41
N ILE A 164 -0.79 -10.54 14.08
CA ILE A 164 -1.90 -10.55 15.04
C ILE A 164 -1.83 -11.84 15.87
N VAL A 165 -1.93 -11.68 17.18
CA VAL A 165 -1.92 -12.81 18.13
C VAL A 165 -3.28 -13.52 18.15
N ASN A 166 -3.27 -14.86 18.11
CA ASN A 166 -4.49 -15.71 18.26
C ASN A 166 -5.61 -15.39 17.24
N LEU A 167 -5.27 -14.98 16.02
CA LEU A 167 -6.25 -14.66 14.99
C LEU A 167 -6.95 -15.92 14.46
N ASP A 168 -8.29 -15.94 14.52
CA ASP A 168 -9.08 -16.93 13.80
C ASP A 168 -9.15 -16.58 12.31
N THR A 169 -8.59 -17.44 11.48
CA THR A 169 -8.55 -17.27 10.02
C THR A 169 -9.60 -18.08 9.27
N ALA A 170 -10.53 -18.73 9.97
CA ALA A 170 -11.54 -19.59 9.33
C ALA A 170 -12.46 -18.84 8.34
N GLN A 171 -12.62 -17.52 8.52
CA GLN A 171 -13.42 -16.66 7.65
C GLN A 171 -12.56 -15.81 6.69
N ALA A 172 -11.30 -16.15 6.51
CA ALA A 172 -10.45 -15.42 5.57
C ALA A 172 -10.98 -15.51 4.14
N VAL A 173 -10.98 -14.38 3.45
CA VAL A 173 -11.41 -14.24 2.06
C VAL A 173 -10.21 -13.88 1.20
N SER A 174 -9.92 -14.73 0.21
CA SER A 174 -8.89 -14.45 -0.80
C SER A 174 -9.32 -13.32 -1.73
N MET A 175 -8.37 -12.47 -2.10
CA MET A 175 -8.58 -11.32 -2.99
C MET A 175 -7.70 -11.43 -4.25
N PRO A 176 -7.94 -12.41 -5.12
CA PRO A 176 -7.17 -12.55 -6.36
C PRO A 176 -7.47 -11.38 -7.31
N LEU A 177 -6.42 -10.90 -7.98
CA LEU A 177 -6.50 -9.80 -8.96
C LEU A 177 -5.76 -10.19 -10.24
N ARG A 178 -6.30 -9.77 -11.37
CA ARG A 178 -5.57 -9.75 -12.63
C ARG A 178 -4.73 -8.47 -12.72
N ALA A 179 -3.69 -8.52 -13.52
CA ALA A 179 -2.89 -7.33 -13.85
C ALA A 179 -3.80 -6.18 -14.33
N GLY A 180 -3.61 -4.99 -13.78
CA GLY A 180 -4.42 -3.81 -14.07
C GLY A 180 -5.63 -3.61 -13.17
N GLN A 181 -5.91 -4.53 -12.25
CA GLN A 181 -6.96 -4.40 -11.23
C GLN A 181 -6.40 -3.92 -9.90
N MET A 182 -7.25 -3.35 -9.06
CA MET A 182 -6.94 -3.05 -7.66
C MET A 182 -8.02 -3.60 -6.73
N SER A 183 -7.66 -3.83 -5.48
CA SER A 183 -8.58 -4.01 -4.36
C SER A 183 -8.48 -2.83 -3.41
N LEU A 184 -9.55 -2.60 -2.65
CA LEU A 184 -9.62 -1.54 -1.63
C LEU A 184 -9.88 -2.16 -0.27
N HIS A 185 -9.14 -1.75 0.75
CA HIS A 185 -9.41 -2.17 2.11
C HIS A 185 -9.16 -1.03 3.12
N ASN A 186 -9.89 -1.08 4.21
CA ASN A 186 -9.68 -0.18 5.33
C ASN A 186 -8.37 -0.56 6.04
N TYR A 187 -7.54 0.43 6.40
CA TYR A 187 -6.25 0.16 7.03
C TYR A 187 -6.34 -0.49 8.43
N CYS A 188 -7.55 -0.51 9.02
CA CYS A 188 -7.85 -1.26 10.24
C CYS A 188 -8.28 -2.71 9.98
N LEU A 189 -8.38 -3.16 8.72
CA LEU A 189 -8.79 -4.52 8.38
C LEU A 189 -7.62 -5.49 8.53
N ALA A 190 -7.83 -6.62 9.21
CA ALA A 190 -6.83 -7.68 9.28
C ALA A 190 -6.62 -8.30 7.89
N HIS A 191 -5.38 -8.27 7.43
CA HIS A 191 -5.01 -8.79 6.12
C HIS A 191 -3.60 -9.40 6.14
N GLY A 192 -3.32 -10.22 5.15
CA GLY A 192 -2.04 -10.88 5.00
C GLY A 192 -1.91 -11.53 3.63
N SER A 193 -0.80 -12.19 3.33
CA SER A 193 -0.63 -12.94 2.07
C SER A 193 0.41 -14.04 2.20
N GLY A 194 0.07 -15.23 1.72
CA GLY A 194 0.97 -16.39 1.68
C GLY A 194 2.15 -16.22 0.71
N PRO A 195 3.04 -17.20 0.62
CA PRO A 195 4.17 -17.21 -0.31
C PRO A 195 3.69 -17.26 -1.77
N ASN A 196 4.59 -16.89 -2.70
CA ASN A 196 4.35 -17.04 -4.12
C ASN A 196 4.81 -18.44 -4.56
N LEU A 197 3.85 -19.32 -4.86
CA LEU A 197 4.09 -20.70 -5.32
C LEU A 197 3.97 -20.82 -6.85
N SER A 198 3.78 -19.71 -7.57
CA SER A 198 3.70 -19.68 -9.03
C SER A 198 5.10 -19.58 -9.66
N ASP A 199 5.16 -19.71 -10.97
CA ASP A 199 6.35 -19.64 -11.79
C ASP A 199 6.67 -18.23 -12.32
N ASP A 200 5.88 -17.22 -11.95
CA ASP A 200 6.11 -15.81 -12.29
C ASP A 200 6.22 -14.95 -11.03
N ARG A 201 6.81 -13.76 -11.18
CA ARG A 201 6.87 -12.73 -10.13
C ARG A 201 5.49 -12.18 -9.84
N ARG A 202 5.09 -12.10 -8.57
CA ARG A 202 3.94 -11.31 -8.16
C ARG A 202 4.39 -9.91 -7.80
N ILE A 203 3.99 -8.94 -8.62
CA ILE A 203 4.32 -7.53 -8.45
C ILE A 203 3.04 -6.75 -8.15
N GLY A 204 2.96 -6.16 -6.97
CA GLY A 204 1.90 -5.26 -6.59
C GLY A 204 2.41 -4.02 -5.90
N VAL A 205 1.59 -2.99 -5.85
CA VAL A 205 1.86 -1.76 -5.12
C VAL A 205 0.64 -1.37 -4.30
N SER A 206 0.83 -1.16 -3.00
CA SER A 206 -0.18 -0.53 -2.16
C SER A 206 -0.03 0.99 -2.22
N MET A 207 -1.15 1.68 -2.31
CA MET A 207 -1.27 3.14 -2.30
C MET A 207 -2.19 3.51 -1.14
N HIS A 208 -1.73 4.37 -0.23
CA HIS A 208 -2.41 4.67 1.02
C HIS A 208 -3.03 6.06 0.96
N PHE A 209 -4.36 6.12 0.89
CA PHE A 209 -5.11 7.35 0.74
C PHE A 209 -5.81 7.73 2.04
N MET A 210 -5.81 9.03 2.35
CA MET A 210 -6.42 9.58 3.55
C MET A 210 -7.03 10.97 3.27
N PRO A 211 -8.01 11.41 4.06
CA PRO A 211 -8.44 12.81 4.00
C PRO A 211 -7.39 13.72 4.66
N PRO A 212 -7.26 14.99 4.21
CA PRO A 212 -6.25 15.93 4.71
C PRO A 212 -6.38 16.34 6.19
N ASP A 213 -7.54 16.10 6.82
CA ASP A 213 -7.73 16.31 8.26
C ASP A 213 -7.06 15.24 9.15
N THR A 214 -6.45 14.23 8.54
CA THR A 214 -5.63 13.22 9.23
C THR A 214 -4.36 13.87 9.77
N GLN A 215 -3.90 13.41 10.94
CA GLN A 215 -2.65 13.87 11.58
C GLN A 215 -1.69 12.70 11.80
N GLN A 216 -0.40 12.96 11.69
CA GLN A 216 0.64 12.05 12.14
C GLN A 216 0.84 12.22 13.66
N GLN A 217 0.85 11.11 14.41
CA GLN A 217 0.91 11.11 15.88
C GLN A 217 2.24 10.60 16.44
N VAL A 218 3.14 10.12 15.60
CA VAL A 218 4.39 9.46 16.01
C VAL A 218 5.62 10.33 15.77
N VAL A 219 5.64 11.10 14.68
CA VAL A 219 6.75 11.97 14.29
C VAL A 219 6.26 13.40 14.09
N GLU A 220 7.15 14.38 14.30
CA GLU A 220 6.82 15.79 14.14
C GLU A 220 6.66 16.21 12.68
N TRP A 221 7.39 15.57 11.77
CA TRP A 221 7.34 15.86 10.34
C TRP A 221 6.99 14.63 9.53
N ASP A 222 5.98 14.77 8.69
CA ASP A 222 5.62 13.76 7.69
C ASP A 222 5.14 14.45 6.40
N CYS A 223 4.94 13.70 5.34
CA CYS A 223 4.56 14.22 4.04
C CYS A 223 3.55 13.34 3.33
N GLY A 224 2.87 13.92 2.35
CA GLY A 224 1.94 13.24 1.46
C GLY A 224 1.70 14.03 0.18
N ALA A 225 1.25 13.36 -0.87
CA ALA A 225 0.84 14.00 -2.11
C ALA A 225 -0.63 14.39 -2.03
N LEU A 226 -0.97 15.67 -2.22
CA LEU A 226 -2.36 16.07 -2.45
C LEU A 226 -2.72 15.65 -3.88
N VAL A 227 -3.53 14.58 -4.01
CA VAL A 227 -3.85 13.97 -5.30
C VAL A 227 -5.21 14.41 -5.86
N ARG A 228 -6.09 14.94 -5.00
CA ARG A 228 -7.40 15.48 -5.40
C ARG A 228 -7.92 16.49 -4.35
N GLY A 229 -8.63 17.52 -4.81
CA GLY A 229 -9.28 18.50 -3.93
C GLY A 229 -8.32 19.49 -3.29
N GLU A 230 -8.58 19.84 -2.05
CA GLU A 230 -7.87 20.89 -1.30
C GLU A 230 -7.38 20.35 0.06
N ASP A 231 -6.23 20.84 0.51
CA ASP A 231 -5.75 20.67 1.88
C ASP A 231 -5.83 22.02 2.61
N THR A 232 -6.79 22.15 3.51
CA THR A 232 -6.98 23.34 4.36
C THR A 232 -6.40 23.16 5.76
N HIS A 233 -5.77 22.02 6.05
CA HIS A 233 -5.29 21.66 7.38
C HIS A 233 -3.77 21.81 7.52
N GLY A 234 -3.00 21.46 6.48
CA GLY A 234 -1.55 21.61 6.47
C GLY A 234 -0.82 20.69 7.47
N HIS A 235 -1.40 19.52 7.79
CA HIS A 235 -0.79 18.56 8.73
C HIS A 235 0.39 17.81 8.13
N PHE A 236 0.48 17.74 6.81
CA PHE A 236 1.54 17.07 6.07
C PHE A 236 2.22 18.02 5.10
N SER A 237 3.53 17.89 4.95
CA SER A 237 4.25 18.60 3.89
C SER A 237 3.85 18.01 2.53
N HIS A 238 3.47 18.84 1.55
CA HIS A 238 3.17 18.35 0.22
C HIS A 238 4.45 17.89 -0.47
N THR A 239 4.36 16.74 -1.15
CA THR A 239 5.49 16.17 -1.89
C THR A 239 5.66 16.86 -3.25
N PRO A 240 6.89 17.00 -3.78
CA PRO A 240 7.11 17.34 -5.18
C PRO A 240 6.61 16.22 -6.10
N ARG A 241 6.38 16.55 -7.38
CA ARG A 241 6.01 15.59 -8.42
C ARG A 241 7.17 15.35 -9.40
N PRO A 242 7.59 14.09 -9.62
CA PRO A 242 8.69 13.81 -10.52
C PRO A 242 8.33 14.12 -11.97
N GLN A 243 9.23 14.82 -12.68
CA GLN A 243 9.07 15.11 -14.10
C GLN A 243 9.50 13.93 -15.00
N PHE A 244 10.37 13.07 -14.47
CA PHE A 244 10.86 11.83 -15.08
C PHE A 244 11.27 10.86 -13.97
N ASP A 245 11.49 9.60 -14.31
CA ASP A 245 11.91 8.59 -13.32
C ASP A 245 13.28 8.99 -12.75
N MET A 246 13.41 8.87 -11.43
CA MET A 246 14.60 9.27 -10.66
C MET A 246 14.96 10.76 -10.77
N ASP A 247 13.95 11.63 -10.83
CA ASP A 247 14.12 13.08 -10.76
C ASP A 247 14.94 13.48 -9.52
N PRO A 248 16.08 14.17 -9.66
CA PRO A 248 16.99 14.46 -8.56
C PRO A 248 16.35 15.22 -7.39
N GLU A 249 15.43 16.15 -7.64
CA GLU A 249 14.70 16.86 -6.59
C GLU A 249 13.81 15.90 -5.79
N CYS A 250 13.06 15.05 -6.48
CA CYS A 250 12.20 14.06 -5.86
C CYS A 250 13.01 12.97 -5.15
N VAL A 251 14.15 12.56 -5.67
CA VAL A 251 15.07 11.62 -5.01
C VAL A 251 15.60 12.21 -3.70
N ALA A 252 16.00 13.48 -3.69
CA ALA A 252 16.45 14.15 -2.46
C ALA A 252 15.32 14.25 -1.43
N PHE A 253 14.10 14.59 -1.87
CA PHE A 253 12.93 14.61 -0.99
C PHE A 253 12.57 13.22 -0.48
N HIS A 254 12.63 12.20 -1.33
CA HIS A 254 12.38 10.80 -0.98
C HIS A 254 13.29 10.31 0.14
N ALA A 255 14.58 10.68 0.13
CA ALA A 255 15.52 10.30 1.20
C ALA A 255 15.05 10.80 2.58
N LYS A 256 14.58 12.05 2.68
CA LYS A 256 13.99 12.62 3.89
C LYS A 256 12.69 11.92 4.26
N ALA A 257 11.80 11.73 3.28
CA ALA A 257 10.49 11.12 3.47
C ALA A 257 10.59 9.66 3.95
N SER A 258 11.52 8.88 3.38
CA SER A 258 11.79 7.49 3.80
C SER A 258 12.39 7.42 5.20
N GLY A 259 13.19 8.41 5.61
CA GLY A 259 13.69 8.54 6.98
C GLY A 259 12.54 8.68 7.98
N ALA A 260 11.62 9.62 7.74
CA ALA A 260 10.45 9.83 8.59
C ALA A 260 9.55 8.59 8.65
N LEU A 261 9.29 7.94 7.51
CA LEU A 261 8.51 6.70 7.48
C LEU A 261 9.17 5.58 8.30
N ARG A 262 10.49 5.47 8.22
CA ARG A 262 11.24 4.51 9.05
C ARG A 262 11.06 4.77 10.53
N ASP A 263 11.14 6.03 10.96
CA ASP A 263 10.95 6.41 12.35
C ASP A 263 9.53 6.09 12.82
N VAL A 264 8.51 6.29 11.99
CA VAL A 264 7.13 5.85 12.25
C VAL A 264 7.06 4.33 12.44
N LEU A 265 7.53 3.56 11.45
CA LEU A 265 7.35 2.10 11.43
C LEU A 265 8.18 1.37 12.50
N TYR A 266 9.28 1.96 12.95
CA TYR A 266 10.11 1.41 14.03
C TYR A 266 9.86 2.07 15.39
N ALA A 267 8.84 2.91 15.54
CA ALA A 267 8.49 3.49 16.84
C ALA A 267 8.14 2.38 17.84
N GLY A 268 8.87 2.33 18.95
CA GLY A 268 8.71 1.30 19.99
C GLY A 268 9.23 -0.11 19.62
N ALA A 269 9.85 -0.30 18.46
CA ALA A 269 10.44 -1.58 18.08
C ALA A 269 11.68 -1.90 18.93
N LYS A 270 11.85 -3.18 19.29
CA LYS A 270 13.05 -3.66 20.00
C LYS A 270 14.27 -3.76 19.08
N GLU A 271 14.04 -4.07 17.80
CA GLU A 271 15.10 -4.24 16.79
C GLU A 271 14.74 -3.48 15.51
N LYS A 272 15.76 -3.05 14.76
CA LYS A 272 15.60 -2.40 13.44
C LYS A 272 16.27 -3.26 12.38
N LEU A 273 15.49 -3.99 11.59
CA LEU A 273 15.98 -4.96 10.60
C LEU A 273 16.46 -4.34 9.28
N GLY A 274 16.37 -3.04 9.09
CA GLY A 274 16.82 -2.37 7.86
C GLY A 274 16.04 -2.78 6.59
N ARG A 275 14.78 -3.19 6.71
CA ARG A 275 13.92 -3.63 5.60
C ARG A 275 13.25 -2.49 4.82
N LEU A 276 13.57 -1.25 5.19
CA LEU A 276 13.14 0.00 4.53
C LEU A 276 14.34 0.90 4.26
#